data_e385924b92579ffc660ec410ddcb3a6e
#
_entry.id   e385924b92579ffc660ec410ddcb3a6e
#
_cell.length_a   1.000
_cell.length_b   1.000
_cell.length_c   1.000
_cell.angle_alpha   90.00
_cell.angle_beta   90.00
_cell.angle_gamma   90.00
#
_symmetry.space_group_name_H-M   'P 1'
#
loop_
_entity.id
_entity.type
_entity.pdbx_description
1 polymer ?
#
loop_
_entity_poly.entity_id
_entity_poly.type
_entity_poly.pdbx_seq_one_letter_code
_entity_poly.pdbx_strand_id
1 'polypeptide(L)'
;MKNQPDADAGDSSAQILYIGTYTEDEAHLNGKATGIYVYDLDMNTGRLSYLGTSPATENPSYIYVHPEGKWLYAVNENGSNQGEPSGTISSFRLINGGKGLEFINKVSSSGNYPCYIQVDKTGKYVMTANYGSGTVSLFPIKSDGSLGDAISVDQHTGKGTTPRQETAHAHMIVASRDNRFAYSCDLGTDHIYIYHLNTDNGKLVLTGNNYATQQGSGPRHIAFHPFQNLAYVVNELNGTIECMQVDTITGALSRFQIISTVEQGNGHEASCADIHITPSGKYLYASNRGRFNNIAMYSIQAKTGELSLIGYQSVKGKTPRNFIIDPTGTFLLVANQDSDNVVTFRIEKETGKLIDIGVATNIPTPVCLKFLQY
;
A
#
# COMPACT_ATOMS: atom_id res chain seq x y z
N MET A 1 35.25 18.98 39.95
CA MET A 1 34.18 19.22 38.97
C MET A 1 34.06 17.93 38.17
N LYS A 2 32.97 17.19 38.39
CA LYS A 2 32.67 15.93 37.68
C LYS A 2 31.90 16.30 36.43
N ASN A 3 32.44 15.98 35.25
CA ASN A 3 31.72 16.06 33.99
C ASN A 3 30.57 15.04 34.01
N GLN A 4 29.34 15.52 33.89
CA GLN A 4 28.20 14.70 33.51
C GLN A 4 28.36 14.31 32.04
N PRO A 5 28.06 13.06 31.65
CA PRO A 5 27.98 12.71 30.24
C PRO A 5 26.75 13.39 29.64
N ASP A 6 26.94 14.00 28.51
CA ASP A 6 25.90 14.59 27.66
C ASP A 6 24.82 13.55 27.35
N ALA A 7 23.59 13.96 27.55
CA ALA A 7 22.40 13.20 27.18
C ALA A 7 22.45 12.93 25.67
N ASP A 8 22.21 11.67 25.30
CA ASP A 8 22.02 11.14 23.98
C ASP A 8 21.23 12.12 23.08
N ALA A 9 21.93 12.83 22.23
CA ALA A 9 21.33 13.48 21.08
C ALA A 9 20.85 12.33 20.16
N GLY A 10 19.54 12.04 20.17
CA GLY A 10 18.96 11.01 19.34
C GLY A 10 19.46 11.17 17.91
N ASP A 11 20.03 10.11 17.37
CA ASP A 11 20.58 10.04 16.02
C ASP A 11 19.47 10.40 15.01
N SER A 12 19.51 11.62 14.50
CA SER A 12 18.52 12.17 13.55
C SER A 12 18.58 11.49 12.16
N SER A 13 19.36 10.42 12.02
CA SER A 13 19.61 9.70 10.77
C SER A 13 18.79 8.41 10.61
N ALA A 14 17.97 8.03 11.57
CA ALA A 14 17.24 6.75 11.57
C ALA A 14 15.73 6.93 11.37
N GLN A 15 15.09 5.98 10.65
CA GLN A 15 13.66 5.98 10.35
C GLN A 15 13.06 4.62 10.71
N ILE A 16 12.02 4.61 11.55
CA ILE A 16 11.34 3.36 11.91
C ILE A 16 10.49 2.86 10.75
N LEU A 17 10.69 1.60 10.38
CA LEU A 17 9.99 0.87 9.33
C LEU A 17 9.22 -0.31 9.93
N TYR A 18 7.92 -0.38 9.66
CA TYR A 18 7.07 -1.52 9.97
C TYR A 18 6.89 -2.36 8.71
N ILE A 19 6.94 -3.70 8.88
CA ILE A 19 6.87 -4.66 7.77
C ILE A 19 5.74 -5.64 8.06
N GLY A 20 4.67 -5.54 7.26
CA GLY A 20 3.57 -6.50 7.22
C GLY A 20 3.97 -7.75 6.46
N THR A 21 3.46 -8.89 6.87
CA THR A 21 3.90 -10.21 6.41
C THR A 21 2.75 -11.18 6.26
N TYR A 22 3.01 -12.34 5.63
CA TYR A 22 2.17 -13.52 5.76
C TYR A 22 2.75 -14.47 6.82
N THR A 23 1.87 -14.96 7.70
CA THR A 23 2.25 -15.82 8.84
C THR A 23 1.69 -17.24 8.73
N GLU A 24 0.59 -17.41 7.96
CA GLU A 24 -0.08 -18.71 7.83
C GLU A 24 0.26 -19.36 6.48
N ASP A 25 0.42 -20.68 6.50
CA ASP A 25 0.58 -21.50 5.30
C ASP A 25 -0.81 -21.95 4.81
N GLU A 26 -1.46 -21.07 4.04
CA GLU A 26 -2.72 -21.36 3.37
C GLU A 26 -2.49 -21.63 1.87
N ALA A 27 -3.49 -22.21 1.17
CA ALA A 27 -3.38 -22.74 -0.21
C ALA A 27 -2.76 -21.78 -1.26
N HIS A 28 -2.67 -20.47 -0.96
CA HIS A 28 -2.10 -19.45 -1.83
C HIS A 28 -0.96 -18.65 -1.18
N LEU A 29 -0.65 -18.92 0.09
CA LEU A 29 0.23 -18.15 0.93
C LEU A 29 1.19 -19.11 1.64
N ASN A 30 2.46 -19.03 1.34
CA ASN A 30 3.51 -19.76 2.06
C ASN A 30 4.04 -18.83 3.18
N GLY A 31 3.19 -18.54 4.16
CA GLY A 31 3.52 -17.66 5.27
C GLY A 31 4.56 -18.28 6.19
N LYS A 32 5.62 -17.54 6.49
CA LYS A 32 6.76 -18.00 7.31
C LYS A 32 7.06 -17.07 8.47
N ALA A 33 6.36 -15.94 8.53
CA ALA A 33 6.57 -14.92 9.52
C ALA A 33 5.79 -15.18 10.81
N THR A 34 5.98 -14.34 11.82
CA THR A 34 5.31 -14.48 13.13
C THR A 34 4.47 -13.24 13.48
N GLY A 35 4.46 -12.22 12.65
CA GLY A 35 3.73 -10.97 12.88
C GLY A 35 4.29 -9.81 12.09
N ILE A 36 4.09 -8.58 12.57
CA ILE A 36 4.62 -7.35 12.00
C ILE A 36 6.04 -7.13 12.54
N TYR A 37 7.03 -7.05 11.67
CA TYR A 37 8.40 -6.76 12.07
C TYR A 37 8.66 -5.25 12.14
N VAL A 38 9.51 -4.85 13.09
CA VAL A 38 9.93 -3.46 13.28
C VAL A 38 11.42 -3.36 13.04
N TYR A 39 11.81 -2.46 12.17
CA TYR A 39 13.20 -2.19 11.82
C TYR A 39 13.51 -0.70 11.89
N ASP A 40 14.78 -0.41 12.03
CA ASP A 40 15.35 0.92 11.88
C ASP A 40 16.09 1.00 10.54
N LEU A 41 15.78 2.01 9.72
CA LEU A 41 16.50 2.29 8.47
C LEU A 41 17.58 3.33 8.72
N ASP A 42 18.83 2.95 8.55
CA ASP A 42 19.94 3.90 8.51
C ASP A 42 19.89 4.73 7.21
N MET A 43 19.60 6.00 7.35
CA MET A 43 19.44 6.94 6.23
C MET A 43 20.74 7.29 5.49
N ASN A 44 21.90 6.87 6.00
CA ASN A 44 23.20 7.03 5.31
C ASN A 44 23.50 5.83 4.41
N THR A 45 23.22 4.63 4.90
CA THR A 45 23.64 3.37 4.27
C THR A 45 22.51 2.60 3.60
N GLY A 46 21.25 2.85 3.97
CA GLY A 46 20.09 2.08 3.53
C GLY A 46 19.94 0.71 4.21
N ARG A 47 20.72 0.43 5.26
CA ARG A 47 20.66 -0.83 6.01
C ARG A 47 19.51 -0.84 7.00
N LEU A 48 18.89 -2.02 7.15
CA LEU A 48 17.85 -2.28 8.13
C LEU A 48 18.44 -2.96 9.36
N SER A 49 18.15 -2.44 10.55
CA SER A 49 18.50 -3.03 11.84
C SER A 49 17.21 -3.48 12.56
N TYR A 50 17.15 -4.75 12.96
CA TYR A 50 15.98 -5.33 13.63
C TYR A 50 15.79 -4.74 15.03
N LEU A 51 14.55 -4.31 15.32
CA LEU A 51 14.16 -3.74 16.62
C LEU A 51 13.19 -4.65 17.39
N GLY A 52 12.36 -5.42 16.69
CA GLY A 52 11.37 -6.27 17.33
C GLY A 52 10.28 -6.78 16.38
N THR A 53 9.37 -7.57 16.94
CA THR A 53 8.19 -8.10 16.25
C THR A 53 6.94 -7.83 17.10
N SER A 54 5.79 -7.58 16.47
CA SER A 54 4.51 -7.47 17.16
C SER A 54 4.18 -8.74 17.96
N PRO A 55 3.21 -8.70 18.89
CA PRO A 55 2.52 -9.90 19.33
C PRO A 55 2.03 -10.71 18.13
N ALA A 56 1.94 -12.04 18.26
CA ALA A 56 1.51 -12.93 17.20
C ALA A 56 0.19 -12.43 16.58
N THR A 57 0.19 -12.29 15.25
CA THR A 57 -0.95 -11.78 14.50
C THR A 57 -1.02 -12.49 13.15
N GLU A 58 -2.20 -12.98 12.80
CA GLU A 58 -2.43 -13.77 11.59
C GLU A 58 -2.39 -12.87 10.36
N ASN A 59 -1.59 -13.22 9.36
CA ASN A 59 -1.51 -12.60 8.05
C ASN A 59 -1.67 -11.06 8.05
N PRO A 60 -0.83 -10.28 8.79
CA PRO A 60 -0.88 -8.82 8.77
C PRO A 60 -0.33 -8.28 7.44
N SER A 61 -1.05 -8.57 6.34
CA SER A 61 -0.54 -8.41 4.96
C SER A 61 -0.49 -6.97 4.50
N TYR A 62 -1.32 -6.09 5.07
CA TYR A 62 -1.24 -4.65 4.83
C TYR A 62 -1.43 -3.87 6.12
N ILE A 63 -0.57 -2.88 6.34
CA ILE A 63 -0.52 -2.11 7.58
C ILE A 63 -0.57 -0.61 7.28
N TYR A 64 -1.03 0.18 8.24
CA TYR A 64 -1.03 1.64 8.15
C TYR A 64 -0.77 2.27 9.52
N VAL A 65 0.14 3.24 9.55
CA VAL A 65 0.45 4.02 10.76
C VAL A 65 -0.51 5.21 10.84
N HIS A 66 -1.12 5.41 11.99
CA HIS A 66 -1.99 6.56 12.24
C HIS A 66 -1.22 7.89 12.05
N PRO A 67 -1.85 8.95 11.49
CA PRO A 67 -1.17 10.22 11.27
C PRO A 67 -0.52 10.86 12.50
N GLU A 68 -1.04 10.59 13.70
CA GLU A 68 -0.43 11.06 14.96
C GLU A 68 0.79 10.22 15.41
N GLY A 69 1.15 9.16 14.69
CA GLY A 69 2.28 8.30 15.08
C GLY A 69 2.10 7.55 16.40
N LYS A 70 0.84 7.34 16.86
CA LYS A 70 0.53 6.68 18.14
C LYS A 70 0.06 5.24 17.96
N TRP A 71 -0.56 4.92 16.83
CA TRP A 71 -1.20 3.63 16.56
C TRP A 71 -0.83 3.08 15.19
N LEU A 72 -0.93 1.78 15.04
CA LEU A 72 -0.80 1.06 13.78
C LEU A 72 -2.00 0.13 13.63
N TYR A 73 -2.53 0.05 12.42
CA TYR A 73 -3.63 -0.84 12.04
C TYR A 73 -3.16 -1.81 10.98
N ALA A 74 -3.58 -3.07 11.11
CA ALA A 74 -3.24 -4.15 10.18
C ALA A 74 -4.50 -4.88 9.76
N VAL A 75 -4.67 -5.14 8.46
CA VAL A 75 -5.60 -6.18 8.02
C VAL A 75 -5.05 -7.55 8.37
N ASN A 76 -5.92 -8.48 8.70
CA ASN A 76 -5.60 -9.90 8.81
C ASN A 76 -6.25 -10.58 7.61
N GLU A 77 -5.44 -10.87 6.57
CA GLU A 77 -5.89 -11.34 5.26
C GLU A 77 -6.28 -12.82 5.32
N ASN A 78 -7.44 -13.08 5.95
CA ASN A 78 -8.01 -14.42 6.10
C ASN A 78 -9.28 -14.57 5.26
N GLY A 79 -9.54 -15.79 4.80
CA GLY A 79 -10.69 -16.13 3.98
C GLY A 79 -11.96 -16.42 4.78
N SER A 80 -12.86 -17.21 4.20
CA SER A 80 -14.09 -17.66 4.85
C SER A 80 -13.81 -18.84 5.78
N ASN A 81 -14.41 -18.81 6.97
CA ASN A 81 -14.44 -19.93 7.88
C ASN A 81 -15.86 -20.49 7.98
N GLN A 82 -16.08 -21.73 7.55
CA GLN A 82 -17.40 -22.39 7.53
C GLN A 82 -18.51 -21.59 6.81
N GLY A 83 -18.10 -20.81 5.78
CA GLY A 83 -19.02 -19.96 5.01
C GLY A 83 -19.21 -18.54 5.55
N GLU A 84 -18.75 -18.23 6.76
CA GLU A 84 -18.79 -16.89 7.34
C GLU A 84 -17.51 -16.10 7.04
N PRO A 85 -17.59 -14.78 6.79
CA PRO A 85 -16.42 -13.94 6.60
C PRO A 85 -15.49 -13.98 7.82
N SER A 86 -14.21 -14.27 7.61
CA SER A 86 -13.21 -14.36 8.69
C SER A 86 -12.11 -13.29 8.62
N GLY A 87 -12.14 -12.40 7.62
CA GLY A 87 -11.24 -11.25 7.57
C GLY A 87 -11.39 -10.34 8.79
N THR A 88 -10.28 -9.90 9.34
CA THR A 88 -10.28 -9.04 10.54
C THR A 88 -9.31 -7.86 10.38
N ILE A 89 -9.39 -6.92 11.32
CA ILE A 89 -8.46 -5.79 11.46
C ILE A 89 -7.96 -5.78 12.88
N SER A 90 -6.65 -5.75 13.06
CA SER A 90 -5.98 -5.60 14.35
C SER A 90 -5.50 -4.16 14.55
N SER A 91 -5.65 -3.63 15.76
CA SER A 91 -5.08 -2.34 16.17
C SER A 91 -3.97 -2.53 17.19
N PHE A 92 -2.94 -1.69 17.11
CA PHE A 92 -1.77 -1.72 17.96
C PHE A 92 -1.42 -0.32 18.42
N ARG A 93 -0.95 -0.20 19.67
CA ARG A 93 -0.31 1.01 20.19
C ARG A 93 1.18 0.96 19.86
N LEU A 94 1.73 2.07 19.42
CA LEU A 94 3.16 2.24 19.27
C LEU A 94 3.76 2.57 20.62
N ILE A 95 4.71 1.75 21.08
CA ILE A 95 5.41 1.90 22.37
C ILE A 95 6.90 2.13 22.14
N ASN A 96 7.61 2.58 23.17
CA ASN A 96 9.05 2.81 23.14
C ASN A 96 9.50 3.70 21.95
N GLY A 97 8.77 4.79 21.70
CA GLY A 97 9.07 5.69 20.57
C GLY A 97 8.85 5.05 19.20
N GLY A 98 7.90 4.11 19.08
CA GLY A 98 7.57 3.40 17.83
C GLY A 98 8.38 2.11 17.61
N LYS A 99 9.34 1.79 18.48
CA LYS A 99 10.19 0.59 18.35
C LYS A 99 9.50 -0.71 18.78
N GLY A 100 8.28 -0.63 19.32
CA GLY A 100 7.48 -1.78 19.73
C GLY A 100 6.00 -1.59 19.47
N LEU A 101 5.26 -2.71 19.47
CA LEU A 101 3.83 -2.79 19.20
C LEU A 101 3.13 -3.50 20.34
N GLU A 102 2.09 -2.88 20.89
CA GLU A 102 1.21 -3.46 21.90
C GLU A 102 -0.19 -3.65 21.29
N PHE A 103 -0.71 -4.86 21.35
CA PHE A 103 -2.04 -5.18 20.80
C PHE A 103 -3.14 -4.47 21.62
N ILE A 104 -4.10 -3.86 20.92
CA ILE A 104 -5.25 -3.19 21.54
C ILE A 104 -6.51 -4.05 21.36
N ASN A 105 -6.99 -4.21 20.12
CA ASN A 105 -8.17 -5.02 19.82
C ASN A 105 -8.16 -5.53 18.36
N LYS A 106 -9.08 -6.46 18.08
CA LYS A 106 -9.35 -7.01 16.76
C LYS A 106 -10.86 -6.89 16.50
N VAL A 107 -11.24 -6.48 15.27
CA VAL A 107 -12.63 -6.41 14.81
C VAL A 107 -12.78 -7.11 13.47
N SER A 108 -14.01 -7.54 13.09
CA SER A 108 -14.29 -8.06 11.75
C SER A 108 -14.03 -6.99 10.69
N SER A 109 -13.41 -7.34 9.57
CA SER A 109 -13.26 -6.46 8.40
C SER A 109 -14.56 -6.28 7.61
N SER A 110 -15.61 -7.00 7.98
CA SER A 110 -16.88 -7.12 7.25
C SER A 110 -16.72 -7.69 5.84
N GLY A 111 -15.75 -8.59 5.65
CA GLY A 111 -15.50 -9.28 4.39
C GLY A 111 -14.39 -10.32 4.49
N ASN A 112 -14.07 -10.93 3.36
CA ASN A 112 -13.04 -11.95 3.22
C ASN A 112 -11.79 -11.38 2.55
N TYR A 113 -10.61 -11.86 2.95
CA TYR A 113 -9.31 -11.46 2.40
C TYR A 113 -9.15 -9.94 2.34
N PRO A 114 -9.24 -9.23 3.49
CA PRO A 114 -8.90 -7.80 3.53
C PRO A 114 -7.43 -7.61 3.16
N CYS A 115 -7.16 -6.87 2.07
CA CYS A 115 -5.82 -6.75 1.51
C CYS A 115 -5.29 -5.31 1.49
N TYR A 116 -6.09 -4.35 1.95
CA TYR A 116 -5.69 -2.95 2.04
C TYR A 116 -6.34 -2.25 3.22
N ILE A 117 -5.59 -1.37 3.88
CA ILE A 117 -6.04 -0.54 4.99
C ILE A 117 -5.44 0.86 4.90
N GLN A 118 -6.23 1.88 5.19
CA GLN A 118 -5.78 3.26 5.34
C GLN A 118 -6.55 3.98 6.44
N VAL A 119 -5.86 4.84 7.17
CA VAL A 119 -6.50 5.83 8.05
C VAL A 119 -6.82 7.08 7.22
N ASP A 120 -8.00 7.67 7.39
CA ASP A 120 -8.34 8.94 6.79
C ASP A 120 -7.45 10.07 7.35
N LYS A 121 -7.36 11.20 6.66
CA LYS A 121 -6.43 12.27 7.06
C LYS A 121 -6.80 12.98 8.36
N THR A 122 -8.04 12.84 8.84
CA THR A 122 -8.44 13.38 10.14
C THR A 122 -8.03 12.46 11.31
N GLY A 123 -7.61 11.23 11.00
CA GLY A 123 -7.30 10.23 12.02
C GLY A 123 -8.53 9.65 12.73
N LYS A 124 -9.73 9.87 12.21
CA LYS A 124 -10.97 9.41 12.85
C LYS A 124 -11.44 8.06 12.38
N TYR A 125 -11.05 7.65 11.18
CA TYR A 125 -11.59 6.45 10.55
C TYR A 125 -10.52 5.61 9.87
N VAL A 126 -10.71 4.30 9.92
CA VAL A 126 -10.00 3.32 9.11
C VAL A 126 -10.88 2.91 7.94
N MET A 127 -10.33 2.86 6.74
CA MET A 127 -10.94 2.29 5.55
C MET A 127 -10.24 0.98 5.17
N THR A 128 -11.00 -0.03 4.74
CA THR A 128 -10.44 -1.29 4.25
C THR A 128 -11.08 -1.71 2.93
N ALA A 129 -10.30 -2.46 2.13
CA ALA A 129 -10.78 -3.16 0.95
C ALA A 129 -10.63 -4.68 1.19
N ASN A 130 -11.72 -5.42 0.98
CA ASN A 130 -11.79 -6.88 1.14
C ASN A 130 -11.82 -7.53 -0.26
N TYR A 131 -10.71 -8.12 -0.67
CA TYR A 131 -10.54 -8.69 -2.01
C TYR A 131 -11.51 -9.84 -2.28
N GLY A 132 -11.62 -10.77 -1.33
CA GLY A 132 -12.45 -11.97 -1.51
C GLY A 132 -13.94 -11.69 -1.58
N SER A 133 -14.42 -10.65 -0.89
CA SER A 133 -15.83 -10.27 -0.89
C SER A 133 -16.16 -9.15 -1.89
N GLY A 134 -15.20 -8.42 -2.41
CA GLY A 134 -15.44 -7.22 -3.20
C GLY A 134 -16.14 -6.12 -2.40
N THR A 135 -15.86 -6.00 -1.09
CA THR A 135 -16.44 -4.98 -0.22
C THR A 135 -15.41 -3.95 0.21
N VAL A 136 -15.89 -2.74 0.50
CA VAL A 136 -15.12 -1.72 1.21
C VAL A 136 -15.85 -1.33 2.49
N SER A 137 -15.07 -1.06 3.54
CA SER A 137 -15.63 -0.82 4.88
C SER A 137 -14.96 0.36 5.57
N LEU A 138 -15.71 1.05 6.44
CA LEU A 138 -15.26 2.20 7.23
C LEU A 138 -15.48 1.92 8.72
N PHE A 139 -14.47 2.16 9.53
CA PHE A 139 -14.45 1.87 10.97
C PHE A 139 -14.10 3.12 11.77
N PRO A 140 -14.78 3.43 12.90
CA PRO A 140 -14.39 4.52 13.76
C PRO A 140 -13.18 4.14 14.62
N ILE A 141 -12.24 5.09 14.76
CA ILE A 141 -11.12 5.01 15.69
C ILE A 141 -11.55 5.67 17.01
N LYS A 142 -11.42 4.96 18.12
CA LYS A 142 -11.70 5.49 19.46
C LYS A 142 -10.48 6.22 20.02
N SER A 143 -10.67 6.99 21.08
CA SER A 143 -9.63 7.82 21.70
C SER A 143 -8.41 7.04 22.23
N ASP A 144 -8.57 5.75 22.51
CA ASP A 144 -7.52 4.84 22.94
C ASP A 144 -6.80 4.13 21.78
N GLY A 145 -7.24 4.39 20.53
CA GLY A 145 -6.73 3.76 19.30
C GLY A 145 -7.42 2.45 18.95
N SER A 146 -8.37 1.96 19.75
CA SER A 146 -9.15 0.78 19.40
C SER A 146 -10.13 1.09 18.27
N LEU A 147 -10.48 0.07 17.47
CA LEU A 147 -11.49 0.17 16.43
C LEU A 147 -12.87 -0.21 16.99
N GLY A 148 -13.90 0.52 16.56
CA GLY A 148 -15.29 0.06 16.66
C GLY A 148 -15.66 -0.86 15.48
N ASP A 149 -16.89 -1.38 15.49
CA ASP A 149 -17.46 -2.13 14.37
C ASP A 149 -17.63 -1.24 13.13
N ALA A 150 -17.72 -1.87 11.95
CA ALA A 150 -17.93 -1.14 10.70
C ALA A 150 -19.22 -0.31 10.76
N ILE A 151 -19.12 0.97 10.40
CA ILE A 151 -20.25 1.91 10.36
C ILE A 151 -20.73 2.22 8.93
N SER A 152 -19.93 1.83 7.94
CA SER A 152 -20.29 1.88 6.52
C SER A 152 -19.65 0.70 5.83
N VAL A 153 -20.44 -0.06 5.07
CA VAL A 153 -19.97 -1.17 4.23
C VAL A 153 -20.66 -1.01 2.89
N ASP A 154 -19.90 -1.07 1.80
CA ASP A 154 -20.42 -1.07 0.44
C ASP A 154 -19.94 -2.31 -0.32
N GLN A 155 -20.89 -2.96 -1.05
CA GLN A 155 -20.64 -4.13 -1.85
C GLN A 155 -20.49 -3.74 -3.32
N HIS A 156 -19.31 -3.91 -3.88
CA HIS A 156 -19.13 -3.82 -5.32
C HIS A 156 -19.78 -5.01 -6.01
N THR A 157 -20.35 -4.77 -7.17
CA THR A 157 -21.02 -5.81 -7.96
C THR A 157 -20.56 -5.78 -9.40
N GLY A 158 -20.57 -6.94 -10.04
CA GLY A 158 -20.14 -7.10 -11.43
C GLY A 158 -19.02 -8.11 -11.57
N LYS A 159 -18.51 -8.20 -12.79
CA LYS A 159 -17.41 -9.07 -13.19
C LYS A 159 -16.71 -8.51 -14.43
N GLY A 160 -15.47 -8.91 -14.66
CA GLY A 160 -14.72 -8.61 -15.88
C GLY A 160 -14.70 -9.77 -16.86
N THR A 161 -13.69 -9.78 -17.71
CA THR A 161 -13.60 -10.71 -18.86
C THR A 161 -12.57 -11.81 -18.68
N THR A 162 -11.72 -11.70 -17.67
CA THR A 162 -10.68 -12.71 -17.42
C THR A 162 -11.11 -13.71 -16.32
N PRO A 163 -10.50 -14.89 -16.25
CA PRO A 163 -10.76 -15.86 -15.16
C PRO A 163 -10.46 -15.33 -13.75
N ARG A 164 -9.67 -14.23 -13.64
CA ARG A 164 -9.38 -13.55 -12.37
C ARG A 164 -10.44 -12.52 -11.98
N GLN A 165 -11.51 -12.38 -12.78
CA GLN A 165 -12.53 -11.36 -12.64
C GLN A 165 -13.93 -11.96 -12.63
N GLU A 166 -14.10 -13.14 -12.01
CA GLU A 166 -15.38 -13.84 -11.91
C GLU A 166 -16.41 -13.09 -11.03
N THR A 167 -15.91 -12.24 -10.13
CA THR A 167 -16.72 -11.38 -9.25
C THR A 167 -15.95 -10.08 -8.93
N ALA A 168 -16.55 -9.19 -8.16
CA ALA A 168 -15.89 -8.00 -7.64
C ALA A 168 -14.74 -8.37 -6.69
N HIS A 169 -13.62 -7.65 -6.80
CA HIS A 169 -12.40 -7.84 -6.02
C HIS A 169 -11.80 -6.48 -5.64
N ALA A 170 -12.36 -5.84 -4.59
CA ALA A 170 -11.85 -4.57 -4.10
C ALA A 170 -10.42 -4.75 -3.56
N HIS A 171 -9.43 -4.11 -4.18
CA HIS A 171 -8.03 -4.31 -3.83
C HIS A 171 -7.40 -3.14 -3.06
N MET A 172 -7.93 -1.95 -3.20
CA MET A 172 -7.46 -0.75 -2.51
C MET A 172 -8.62 0.19 -2.23
N ILE A 173 -8.58 0.91 -1.11
CA ILE A 173 -9.39 2.09 -0.87
C ILE A 173 -8.52 3.18 -0.25
N VAL A 174 -8.49 4.37 -0.84
CA VAL A 174 -7.60 5.47 -0.44
C VAL A 174 -8.31 6.80 -0.48
N ALA A 175 -8.07 7.65 0.54
CA ALA A 175 -8.61 9.01 0.57
C ALA A 175 -7.91 9.93 -0.43
N SER A 176 -8.66 10.84 -1.04
CA SER A 176 -8.11 11.95 -1.84
C SER A 176 -7.18 12.83 -1.01
N ARG A 177 -6.40 13.68 -1.69
CA ARG A 177 -5.48 14.60 -1.01
C ARG A 177 -6.18 15.56 -0.04
N ASP A 178 -7.39 15.97 -0.35
CA ASP A 178 -8.23 16.87 0.45
C ASP A 178 -9.20 16.15 1.40
N ASN A 179 -9.11 14.81 1.46
CA ASN A 179 -9.94 13.95 2.31
C ASN A 179 -11.46 14.00 2.06
N ARG A 180 -11.89 14.56 0.91
CA ARG A 180 -13.32 14.66 0.57
C ARG A 180 -13.85 13.44 -0.16
N PHE A 181 -12.96 12.73 -0.85
CA PHE A 181 -13.30 11.53 -1.61
C PHE A 181 -12.47 10.34 -1.16
N ALA A 182 -13.02 9.14 -1.38
CA ALA A 182 -12.26 7.90 -1.32
C ALA A 182 -12.38 7.17 -2.67
N TYR A 183 -11.29 6.55 -3.11
CA TYR A 183 -11.20 5.83 -4.38
C TYR A 183 -10.89 4.38 -4.08
N SER A 184 -11.74 3.47 -4.57
CA SER A 184 -11.50 2.03 -4.45
C SER A 184 -11.23 1.42 -5.83
N CYS A 185 -10.05 0.84 -5.99
CA CYS A 185 -9.73 0.04 -7.17
C CYS A 185 -10.33 -1.35 -7.01
N ASP A 186 -11.15 -1.77 -7.97
CA ASP A 186 -11.73 -3.11 -8.00
C ASP A 186 -11.21 -3.88 -9.22
N LEU A 187 -10.33 -4.83 -8.94
CA LEU A 187 -9.69 -5.67 -9.96
C LEU A 187 -10.70 -6.51 -10.72
N GLY A 188 -11.74 -7.00 -10.02
CA GLY A 188 -12.72 -7.93 -10.59
C GLY A 188 -13.69 -7.28 -11.55
N THR A 189 -14.00 -6.01 -11.35
CA THR A 189 -15.00 -5.30 -12.17
C THR A 189 -14.44 -4.33 -13.19
N ASP A 190 -13.10 -4.15 -13.26
CA ASP A 190 -12.44 -3.13 -14.06
C ASP A 190 -12.89 -1.70 -13.74
N HIS A 191 -13.19 -1.41 -12.46
CA HIS A 191 -13.68 -0.11 -12.05
C HIS A 191 -12.84 0.49 -10.92
N ILE A 192 -12.85 1.83 -10.89
CA ILE A 192 -12.49 2.61 -9.72
C ILE A 192 -13.78 3.22 -9.20
N TYR A 193 -14.23 2.74 -8.03
CA TYR A 193 -15.40 3.27 -7.34
C TYR A 193 -15.00 4.54 -6.59
N ILE A 194 -15.84 5.57 -6.67
CA ILE A 194 -15.55 6.89 -6.12
C ILE A 194 -16.64 7.25 -5.12
N TYR A 195 -16.21 7.50 -3.87
CA TYR A 195 -17.09 7.82 -2.76
C TYR A 195 -16.88 9.25 -2.27
N HIS A 196 -17.93 9.92 -1.84
CA HIS A 196 -17.82 10.99 -0.86
C HIS A 196 -17.42 10.37 0.48
N LEU A 197 -16.31 10.82 1.05
CA LEU A 197 -15.88 10.47 2.40
C LEU A 197 -16.40 11.54 3.37
N ASN A 198 -17.49 11.23 4.06
CA ASN A 198 -18.05 12.12 5.05
C ASN A 198 -17.48 11.81 6.43
N THR A 199 -16.50 12.59 6.87
CA THR A 199 -15.82 12.43 8.16
C THR A 199 -16.58 13.02 9.35
N ASP A 200 -17.69 13.71 9.13
CA ASP A 200 -18.52 14.26 10.22
C ASP A 200 -19.46 13.19 10.78
N ASN A 201 -19.98 12.32 9.92
CA ASN A 201 -20.91 11.26 10.31
C ASN A 201 -20.44 9.83 9.99
N GLY A 202 -19.21 9.67 9.49
CA GLY A 202 -18.60 8.37 9.22
C GLY A 202 -19.31 7.58 8.10
N LYS A 203 -19.43 8.16 6.90
CA LYS A 203 -20.09 7.47 5.77
C LYS A 203 -19.24 7.52 4.51
N LEU A 204 -19.25 6.40 3.78
CA LEU A 204 -18.87 6.31 2.38
C LEU A 204 -20.15 6.34 1.53
N VAL A 205 -20.26 7.30 0.63
CA VAL A 205 -21.44 7.46 -0.25
C VAL A 205 -20.97 7.50 -1.70
N LEU A 206 -21.38 6.54 -2.52
CA LEU A 206 -21.05 6.51 -3.95
C LEU A 206 -21.42 7.83 -4.64
N THR A 207 -20.49 8.40 -5.40
CA THR A 207 -20.72 9.65 -6.13
C THR A 207 -21.53 9.45 -7.42
N GLY A 208 -21.58 8.23 -7.94
CA GLY A 208 -22.07 7.92 -9.28
C GLY A 208 -21.06 8.18 -10.40
N ASN A 209 -19.89 8.72 -10.11
CA ASN A 209 -18.82 9.05 -11.08
C ASN A 209 -17.77 7.93 -11.18
N ASN A 210 -18.16 6.67 -10.98
CA ASN A 210 -17.22 5.54 -11.06
C ASN A 210 -16.52 5.54 -12.43
N TYR A 211 -15.19 5.29 -12.39
CA TYR A 211 -14.39 5.24 -13.60
C TYR A 211 -14.19 3.80 -14.05
N ALA A 212 -14.54 3.49 -15.31
CA ALA A 212 -14.25 2.20 -15.94
C ALA A 212 -12.86 2.26 -16.59
N THR A 213 -11.96 1.37 -16.17
CA THR A 213 -10.66 1.14 -16.82
C THR A 213 -10.83 0.33 -18.10
N GLN A 214 -9.75 0.02 -18.82
CA GLN A 214 -9.84 -0.89 -19.96
C GLN A 214 -10.33 -2.28 -19.51
N GLN A 215 -11.16 -2.90 -20.33
CA GLN A 215 -11.66 -4.24 -20.07
C GLN A 215 -10.52 -5.25 -19.91
N GLY A 216 -10.54 -6.04 -18.85
CA GLY A 216 -9.52 -7.02 -18.52
C GLY A 216 -8.23 -6.41 -17.93
N SER A 217 -8.23 -5.13 -17.55
CA SER A 217 -7.05 -4.48 -16.98
C SER A 217 -6.80 -4.80 -15.52
N GLY A 218 -7.85 -4.94 -14.73
CA GLY A 218 -7.79 -5.20 -13.29
C GLY A 218 -7.07 -4.11 -12.50
N PRO A 219 -7.69 -2.94 -12.26
CA PRO A 219 -7.07 -1.87 -11.49
C PRO A 219 -6.80 -2.34 -10.05
N ARG A 220 -5.57 -2.09 -9.59
CA ARG A 220 -5.12 -2.63 -8.30
C ARG A 220 -4.82 -1.55 -7.28
N HIS A 221 -3.88 -0.66 -7.58
CA HIS A 221 -3.48 0.45 -6.72
C HIS A 221 -3.50 1.78 -7.47
N ILE A 222 -3.75 2.86 -6.75
CA ILE A 222 -3.75 4.24 -7.24
C ILE A 222 -2.80 5.10 -6.40
N ALA A 223 -1.98 5.93 -7.05
CA ALA A 223 -1.10 6.91 -6.41
C ALA A 223 -1.49 8.32 -6.84
N PHE A 224 -1.71 9.22 -5.86
CA PHE A 224 -1.97 10.63 -6.14
C PHE A 224 -0.66 11.42 -6.20
N HIS A 225 -0.55 12.31 -7.19
CA HIS A 225 0.59 13.22 -7.28
C HIS A 225 0.62 14.16 -6.06
N PRO A 226 1.80 14.37 -5.40
CA PRO A 226 1.85 15.12 -4.15
C PRO A 226 1.42 16.59 -4.27
N PHE A 227 1.53 17.21 -5.46
CA PHE A 227 1.28 18.64 -5.65
C PHE A 227 0.20 18.95 -6.70
N GLN A 228 -0.09 18.03 -7.62
CA GLN A 228 -1.01 18.27 -8.75
C GLN A 228 -2.29 17.43 -8.58
N ASN A 229 -3.36 17.82 -9.27
CA ASN A 229 -4.61 17.07 -9.28
C ASN A 229 -4.54 15.91 -10.28
N LEU A 230 -3.53 15.05 -10.10
CA LEU A 230 -3.26 13.89 -10.93
C LEU A 230 -3.27 12.61 -10.08
N ALA A 231 -3.66 11.53 -10.70
CA ALA A 231 -3.58 10.18 -10.14
C ALA A 231 -3.04 9.20 -11.20
N TYR A 232 -2.42 8.13 -10.74
CA TYR A 232 -1.85 7.08 -11.58
C TYR A 232 -2.32 5.74 -11.04
N VAL A 233 -2.97 4.95 -11.89
CA VAL A 233 -3.56 3.67 -11.53
C VAL A 233 -2.78 2.56 -12.17
N VAL A 234 -2.22 1.65 -11.37
CA VAL A 234 -1.58 0.44 -11.89
C VAL A 234 -2.61 -0.67 -12.05
N ASN A 235 -2.64 -1.26 -13.24
CA ASN A 235 -3.51 -2.36 -13.62
C ASN A 235 -2.74 -3.69 -13.52
N GLU A 236 -3.23 -4.62 -12.70
CA GLU A 236 -2.52 -5.90 -12.44
C GLU A 236 -2.46 -6.80 -13.65
N LEU A 237 -3.57 -6.92 -14.39
CA LEU A 237 -3.79 -8.03 -15.33
C LEU A 237 -3.27 -7.76 -16.75
N ASN A 238 -3.14 -6.50 -17.13
CA ASN A 238 -2.65 -6.14 -18.48
C ASN A 238 -1.33 -5.36 -18.49
N GLY A 239 -0.73 -5.12 -17.32
CA GLY A 239 0.59 -4.49 -17.22
C GLY A 239 0.61 -3.04 -17.66
N THR A 240 -0.39 -2.24 -17.29
CA THR A 240 -0.47 -0.82 -17.66
C THR A 240 -0.59 0.11 -16.47
N ILE A 241 -0.23 1.37 -16.70
CA ILE A 241 -0.58 2.49 -15.83
C ILE A 241 -1.52 3.41 -16.61
N GLU A 242 -2.66 3.74 -16.02
CA GLU A 242 -3.54 4.81 -16.52
C GLU A 242 -3.25 6.10 -15.78
N CYS A 243 -2.92 7.16 -16.54
CA CYS A 243 -2.64 8.49 -16.00
C CYS A 243 -3.92 9.33 -16.05
N MET A 244 -4.32 9.88 -14.91
CA MET A 244 -5.62 10.50 -14.70
C MET A 244 -5.51 11.95 -14.24
N GLN A 245 -6.33 12.82 -14.81
CA GLN A 245 -6.73 14.08 -14.20
C GLN A 245 -7.80 13.82 -13.15
N VAL A 246 -7.68 14.46 -11.99
CA VAL A 246 -8.66 14.39 -10.89
C VAL A 246 -9.45 15.70 -10.86
N ASP A 247 -10.76 15.61 -11.02
CA ASP A 247 -11.66 16.73 -10.74
C ASP A 247 -11.86 16.83 -9.22
N THR A 248 -11.30 17.86 -8.62
CA THR A 248 -11.37 18.04 -7.15
C THR A 248 -12.75 18.48 -6.65
N ILE A 249 -13.69 18.85 -7.52
CA ILE A 249 -15.06 19.23 -7.13
C ILE A 249 -15.96 18.00 -7.09
N THR A 250 -15.87 17.14 -8.10
CA THR A 250 -16.76 15.98 -8.28
C THR A 250 -16.11 14.64 -7.92
N GLY A 251 -14.77 14.63 -7.73
CA GLY A 251 -13.98 13.40 -7.56
C GLY A 251 -13.73 12.62 -8.85
N ALA A 252 -14.33 13.04 -9.98
CA ALA A 252 -14.25 12.30 -11.24
C ALA A 252 -12.82 12.18 -11.77
N LEU A 253 -12.55 11.04 -12.43
CA LEU A 253 -11.27 10.74 -13.09
C LEU A 253 -11.41 10.86 -14.60
N SER A 254 -10.44 11.48 -15.25
CA SER A 254 -10.36 11.60 -16.71
C SER A 254 -8.99 11.19 -17.20
N ARG A 255 -8.92 10.10 -17.97
CA ARG A 255 -7.66 9.55 -18.46
C ARG A 255 -7.07 10.40 -19.58
N PHE A 256 -5.77 10.69 -19.50
CA PHE A 256 -5.04 11.37 -20.58
C PHE A 256 -3.91 10.52 -21.19
N GLN A 257 -3.44 9.46 -20.51
CA GLN A 257 -2.41 8.57 -21.04
C GLN A 257 -2.62 7.15 -20.52
N ILE A 258 -2.19 6.15 -21.32
CA ILE A 258 -1.91 4.77 -20.88
C ILE A 258 -0.47 4.46 -21.27
N ILE A 259 0.28 3.83 -20.35
CA ILE A 259 1.65 3.38 -20.60
C ILE A 259 1.88 1.98 -20.02
N SER A 260 2.69 1.16 -20.67
CA SER A 260 3.03 -0.19 -20.20
C SER A 260 4.01 -0.16 -19.04
N THR A 261 3.86 -1.11 -18.07
CA THR A 261 4.82 -1.38 -17.01
C THR A 261 5.80 -2.49 -17.36
N VAL A 262 5.59 -3.16 -18.48
CA VAL A 262 6.43 -4.25 -18.99
C VAL A 262 6.88 -3.96 -20.40
N GLU A 263 7.87 -4.69 -20.89
CA GLU A 263 8.32 -4.58 -22.28
C GLU A 263 7.16 -4.83 -23.26
N GLN A 264 7.20 -4.14 -24.39
CA GLN A 264 6.14 -4.19 -25.39
C GLN A 264 5.80 -5.63 -25.80
N GLY A 265 4.50 -5.93 -25.90
CA GLY A 265 3.99 -7.25 -26.29
C GLY A 265 3.80 -8.24 -25.13
N ASN A 266 4.26 -7.92 -23.92
CA ASN A 266 4.23 -8.84 -22.77
C ASN A 266 3.14 -8.54 -21.73
N GLY A 267 2.19 -7.64 -22.03
CA GLY A 267 1.14 -7.23 -21.10
C GLY A 267 0.29 -8.38 -20.54
N HIS A 268 0.01 -9.40 -21.34
CA HIS A 268 -0.79 -10.58 -20.96
C HIS A 268 -0.11 -11.49 -19.92
N GLU A 269 1.18 -11.33 -19.69
CA GLU A 269 1.94 -12.03 -18.66
C GLU A 269 2.23 -11.16 -17.42
N ALA A 270 1.69 -9.93 -17.43
CA ALA A 270 1.90 -9.01 -16.35
C ALA A 270 1.17 -9.46 -15.07
N SER A 271 1.77 -9.11 -13.96
CA SER A 271 1.19 -9.22 -12.62
C SER A 271 1.70 -8.05 -11.80
N CYS A 272 1.21 -6.85 -12.12
CA CYS A 272 1.62 -5.64 -11.43
C CYS A 272 1.14 -5.67 -9.98
N ALA A 273 1.86 -4.98 -9.09
CA ALA A 273 1.48 -4.98 -7.69
C ALA A 273 1.31 -3.57 -7.14
N ASP A 274 2.34 -2.80 -7.02
CA ASP A 274 2.32 -1.54 -6.29
C ASP A 274 2.81 -0.37 -7.14
N ILE A 275 2.45 0.86 -6.73
CA ILE A 275 2.77 2.08 -7.44
C ILE A 275 3.01 3.22 -6.45
N HIS A 276 4.13 3.91 -6.56
CA HIS A 276 4.46 5.07 -5.73
C HIS A 276 5.12 6.18 -6.54
N ILE A 277 4.91 7.42 -6.07
CA ILE A 277 5.52 8.63 -6.62
C ILE A 277 6.53 9.14 -5.58
N THR A 278 7.68 9.63 -6.05
CA THR A 278 8.65 10.29 -5.16
C THR A 278 8.02 11.49 -4.44
N PRO A 279 8.48 11.84 -3.22
CA PRO A 279 8.03 13.05 -2.53
C PRO A 279 8.20 14.33 -3.34
N SER A 280 9.17 14.35 -4.25
CA SER A 280 9.39 15.48 -5.19
C SER A 280 8.37 15.60 -6.31
N GLY A 281 7.54 14.57 -6.55
CA GLY A 281 6.60 14.49 -7.68
C GLY A 281 7.27 14.28 -9.04
N LYS A 282 8.57 14.04 -9.10
CA LYS A 282 9.31 13.95 -10.39
C LYS A 282 9.33 12.55 -11.01
N TYR A 283 9.23 11.51 -10.18
CA TYR A 283 9.38 10.13 -10.63
C TYR A 283 8.28 9.25 -10.06
N LEU A 284 7.91 8.25 -10.85
CA LEU A 284 6.95 7.23 -10.49
C LEU A 284 7.58 5.85 -10.69
N TYR A 285 7.28 4.93 -9.78
CA TYR A 285 7.73 3.55 -9.84
C TYR A 285 6.53 2.62 -9.75
N ALA A 286 6.59 1.47 -10.45
CA ALA A 286 5.60 0.41 -10.38
C ALA A 286 6.29 -0.96 -10.34
N SER A 287 5.82 -1.86 -9.47
CA SER A 287 6.40 -3.20 -9.33
C SER A 287 5.68 -4.22 -10.22
N ASN A 288 6.46 -5.10 -10.85
CA ASN A 288 5.98 -6.24 -11.65
C ASN A 288 6.46 -7.54 -11.03
N ARG A 289 5.52 -8.43 -10.75
CA ARG A 289 5.75 -9.78 -10.19
C ARG A 289 5.93 -10.83 -11.31
N GLY A 290 5.91 -12.11 -10.91
CA GLY A 290 5.98 -13.26 -11.83
C GLY A 290 7.32 -13.31 -12.55
N ARG A 291 7.28 -13.45 -13.87
CA ARG A 291 8.52 -13.59 -14.67
C ARG A 291 9.39 -12.31 -14.71
N PHE A 292 8.81 -11.14 -14.46
CA PHE A 292 9.52 -9.87 -14.59
C PHE A 292 10.34 -9.53 -13.34
N ASN A 293 9.76 -9.64 -12.14
CA ASN A 293 10.39 -9.35 -10.86
C ASN A 293 11.27 -8.09 -10.91
N ASN A 294 10.66 -6.97 -11.33
CA ASN A 294 11.34 -5.70 -11.51
C ASN A 294 10.49 -4.52 -11.05
N ILE A 295 11.13 -3.36 -10.96
CA ILE A 295 10.49 -2.05 -10.84
C ILE A 295 10.59 -1.34 -12.19
N ALA A 296 9.47 -0.98 -12.78
CA ALA A 296 9.39 -0.04 -13.90
C ALA A 296 9.52 1.39 -13.38
N MET A 297 10.40 2.18 -13.98
CA MET A 297 10.77 3.52 -13.55
C MET A 297 10.32 4.54 -14.59
N TYR A 298 9.67 5.62 -14.15
CA TYR A 298 9.17 6.68 -15.03
C TYR A 298 9.53 8.06 -14.51
N SER A 299 9.81 8.98 -15.44
CA SER A 299 9.76 10.42 -15.17
C SER A 299 8.35 10.96 -15.37
N ILE A 300 7.93 11.90 -14.54
CA ILE A 300 6.66 12.61 -14.64
C ILE A 300 6.93 13.97 -15.29
N GLN A 301 6.29 14.25 -16.43
CA GLN A 301 6.39 15.53 -17.09
C GLN A 301 5.71 16.63 -16.25
N ALA A 302 6.48 17.62 -15.82
CA ALA A 302 6.03 18.60 -14.83
C ALA A 302 4.78 19.39 -15.25
N LYS A 303 4.57 19.64 -16.56
CA LYS A 303 3.43 20.42 -17.06
C LYS A 303 2.19 19.60 -17.36
N THR A 304 2.36 18.38 -17.89
CA THR A 304 1.26 17.55 -18.38
C THR A 304 0.93 16.39 -17.45
N GLY A 305 1.89 15.96 -16.61
CA GLY A 305 1.76 14.76 -15.79
C GLY A 305 2.01 13.46 -16.57
N GLU A 306 2.33 13.54 -17.85
CA GLU A 306 2.62 12.37 -18.68
C GLU A 306 3.86 11.62 -18.17
N LEU A 307 3.79 10.30 -18.26
CA LEU A 307 4.88 9.40 -17.92
C LEU A 307 5.76 9.11 -19.12
N SER A 308 7.09 9.13 -18.90
CA SER A 308 8.08 8.63 -19.86
C SER A 308 8.92 7.56 -19.18
N LEU A 309 9.02 6.39 -19.82
CA LEU A 309 9.77 5.25 -19.29
C LEU A 309 11.28 5.59 -19.20
N ILE A 310 11.86 5.41 -18.01
CA ILE A 310 13.30 5.50 -17.77
C ILE A 310 13.96 4.14 -18.02
N GLY A 311 13.31 3.06 -17.59
CA GLY A 311 13.81 1.70 -17.71
C GLY A 311 13.24 0.77 -16.63
N TYR A 312 13.88 -0.38 -16.46
CA TYR A 312 13.51 -1.40 -15.50
C TYR A 312 14.69 -1.73 -14.59
N GLN A 313 14.41 -1.94 -13.29
CA GLN A 313 15.38 -2.39 -12.30
C GLN A 313 14.97 -3.75 -11.75
N SER A 314 15.81 -4.77 -11.89
CA SER A 314 15.59 -6.05 -11.20
C SER A 314 15.55 -5.86 -9.69
N VAL A 315 14.55 -6.47 -9.01
CA VAL A 315 14.38 -6.35 -7.55
C VAL A 315 15.32 -7.26 -6.75
N LYS A 316 16.17 -8.04 -7.39
CA LYS A 316 17.09 -9.01 -6.74
C LYS A 316 16.37 -10.01 -5.83
N GLY A 317 15.14 -10.34 -6.17
CA GLY A 317 14.25 -11.23 -5.44
C GLY A 317 13.08 -11.67 -6.31
N LYS A 318 12.07 -12.24 -5.67
CA LYS A 318 10.86 -12.76 -6.34
C LYS A 318 9.61 -12.18 -5.71
N THR A 319 8.62 -11.90 -6.56
CA THR A 319 7.29 -11.40 -6.17
C THR A 319 7.38 -10.09 -5.37
N PRO A 320 7.85 -8.96 -5.98
CA PRO A 320 7.86 -7.66 -5.36
C PRO A 320 6.42 -7.15 -5.16
N ARG A 321 5.75 -7.63 -4.08
CA ARG A 321 4.33 -7.34 -3.82
C ARG A 321 4.09 -5.89 -3.41
N ASN A 322 5.04 -5.32 -2.66
CA ASN A 322 4.99 -3.95 -2.18
C ASN A 322 6.41 -3.35 -2.20
N PHE A 323 6.49 -2.05 -2.33
CA PHE A 323 7.71 -1.29 -2.12
C PHE A 323 7.36 0.05 -1.49
N ILE A 324 8.35 0.74 -0.92
CA ILE A 324 8.16 2.07 -0.35
C ILE A 324 9.34 2.97 -0.69
N ILE A 325 9.06 4.25 -0.85
CA ILE A 325 10.07 5.30 -0.95
C ILE A 325 10.19 5.95 0.43
N ASP A 326 11.39 6.15 0.94
CA ASP A 326 11.58 6.85 2.20
C ASP A 326 11.12 8.31 2.10
N PRO A 327 10.74 8.96 3.21
CA PRO A 327 10.21 10.33 3.17
C PRO A 327 11.15 11.38 2.54
N THR A 328 12.47 11.13 2.51
CA THR A 328 13.44 12.05 1.86
C THR A 328 13.57 11.82 0.36
N GLY A 329 13.03 10.71 -0.17
CA GLY A 329 13.18 10.29 -1.55
C GLY A 329 14.61 9.83 -1.90
N THR A 330 15.36 9.34 -0.91
CA THR A 330 16.74 8.86 -1.09
C THR A 330 16.79 7.38 -1.40
N PHE A 331 15.94 6.59 -0.72
CA PHE A 331 15.91 5.14 -0.87
C PHE A 331 14.53 4.63 -1.32
N LEU A 332 14.56 3.53 -2.04
CA LEU A 332 13.40 2.71 -2.37
C LEU A 332 13.67 1.30 -1.84
N LEU A 333 12.77 0.81 -0.99
CA LEU A 333 12.85 -0.52 -0.39
C LEU A 333 11.79 -1.42 -1.01
N VAL A 334 12.17 -2.62 -1.44
CA VAL A 334 11.27 -3.59 -2.10
C VAL A 334 11.06 -4.81 -1.22
N ALA A 335 9.82 -5.12 -0.89
CA ALA A 335 9.42 -6.35 -0.21
C ALA A 335 9.21 -7.47 -1.23
N ASN A 336 10.13 -8.42 -1.28
CA ASN A 336 10.11 -9.57 -2.17
C ASN A 336 9.52 -10.77 -1.43
N GLN A 337 8.22 -10.98 -1.57
CA GLN A 337 7.44 -11.97 -0.84
C GLN A 337 8.04 -13.39 -0.90
N ASP A 338 8.34 -13.89 -2.12
CA ASP A 338 8.69 -15.29 -2.33
C ASP A 338 10.20 -15.59 -2.19
N SER A 339 11.01 -14.57 -2.01
CA SER A 339 12.44 -14.70 -1.72
C SER A 339 12.82 -14.26 -0.31
N ASP A 340 11.82 -13.99 0.56
CA ASP A 340 12.01 -13.70 1.98
C ASP A 340 13.05 -12.61 2.25
N ASN A 341 13.00 -11.51 1.46
CA ASN A 341 13.93 -10.41 1.67
C ASN A 341 13.32 -9.03 1.37
N VAL A 342 13.88 -8.02 2.00
CA VAL A 342 13.72 -6.62 1.62
C VAL A 342 15.04 -6.12 1.03
N VAL A 343 14.97 -5.58 -0.20
CA VAL A 343 16.13 -5.04 -0.92
C VAL A 343 16.03 -3.53 -0.98
N THR A 344 17.11 -2.83 -0.63
CA THR A 344 17.19 -1.38 -0.66
C THR A 344 17.95 -0.90 -1.89
N PHE A 345 17.35 0.02 -2.63
CA PHE A 345 17.95 0.74 -3.75
C PHE A 345 18.10 2.21 -3.39
N ARG A 346 19.16 2.87 -3.90
CA ARG A 346 19.28 4.32 -3.85
C ARG A 346 18.60 4.93 -5.07
N ILE A 347 17.80 5.98 -4.87
CA ILE A 347 17.22 6.78 -5.95
C ILE A 347 18.24 7.83 -6.39
N GLU A 348 18.62 7.82 -7.67
CA GLU A 348 19.43 8.88 -8.26
C GLU A 348 18.53 10.11 -8.54
N LYS A 349 18.75 11.18 -7.79
CA LYS A 349 17.84 12.34 -7.74
C LYS A 349 17.64 13.04 -9.09
N GLU A 350 18.66 13.01 -9.96
CA GLU A 350 18.62 13.71 -11.25
C GLU A 350 17.96 12.90 -12.36
N THR A 351 18.00 11.58 -12.29
CA THR A 351 17.52 10.70 -13.38
C THR A 351 16.35 9.82 -12.97
N GLY A 352 16.09 9.66 -11.67
CA GLY A 352 15.10 8.71 -11.14
C GLY A 352 15.50 7.24 -11.27
N LYS A 353 16.72 6.94 -11.70
CA LYS A 353 17.21 5.56 -11.76
C LYS A 353 17.40 4.98 -10.37
N LEU A 354 17.08 3.71 -10.22
CA LEU A 354 17.39 2.93 -9.03
C LEU A 354 18.79 2.35 -9.14
N ILE A 355 19.63 2.63 -8.14
CA ILE A 355 21.00 2.10 -8.03
C ILE A 355 20.99 0.98 -7.00
N ASP A 356 21.42 -0.21 -7.40
CA ASP A 356 21.64 -1.34 -6.51
C ASP A 356 22.87 -1.03 -5.62
N ILE A 357 22.64 -0.92 -4.31
CA ILE A 357 23.68 -0.62 -3.33
C ILE A 357 24.15 -1.88 -2.59
N GLY A 358 23.71 -3.06 -3.01
CA GLY A 358 24.09 -4.34 -2.41
C GLY A 358 23.52 -4.58 -1.01
N VAL A 359 22.44 -3.89 -0.63
CA VAL A 359 21.79 -4.03 0.68
C VAL A 359 20.54 -4.86 0.54
N ALA A 360 20.54 -6.02 1.18
CA ALA A 360 19.39 -6.92 1.30
C ALA A 360 19.30 -7.43 2.74
N THR A 361 18.07 -7.50 3.28
CA THR A 361 17.78 -7.99 4.62
C THR A 361 16.82 -9.16 4.53
N ASN A 362 17.17 -10.31 5.13
CA ASN A 362 16.28 -11.46 5.18
C ASN A 362 15.13 -11.21 6.15
N ILE A 363 13.91 -11.25 5.63
CA ILE A 363 12.67 -11.04 6.37
C ILE A 363 11.65 -12.01 5.79
N PRO A 364 11.04 -12.90 6.61
CA PRO A 364 10.14 -13.92 6.10
C PRO A 364 8.89 -13.29 5.48
N THR A 365 8.53 -13.71 4.26
CA THR A 365 7.31 -13.33 3.51
C THR A 365 6.86 -11.87 3.67
N PRO A 366 7.74 -10.86 3.39
CA PRO A 366 7.40 -9.46 3.56
C PRO A 366 6.47 -9.01 2.43
N VAL A 367 5.36 -8.31 2.75
CA VAL A 367 4.33 -7.93 1.75
C VAL A 367 3.81 -6.51 1.88
N CYS A 368 4.19 -5.78 2.93
CA CYS A 368 3.84 -4.37 3.11
C CYS A 368 4.93 -3.65 3.91
N LEU A 369 5.29 -2.46 3.48
CA LEU A 369 6.30 -1.60 4.13
C LEU A 369 5.64 -0.26 4.48
N LYS A 370 5.80 0.23 5.73
CA LYS A 370 5.31 1.54 6.16
C LYS A 370 6.28 2.20 7.13
N PHE A 371 6.66 3.44 6.85
CA PHE A 371 7.45 4.25 7.78
C PHE A 371 6.57 4.86 8.87
N LEU A 372 7.14 5.02 10.07
CA LEU A 372 6.59 5.94 11.05
C LEU A 372 6.76 7.36 10.51
N GLN A 373 5.64 8.08 10.40
CA GLN A 373 5.63 9.50 10.02
C GLN A 373 5.67 10.35 11.30
N TYR A 374 6.55 11.33 11.33
CA TYR A 374 6.67 12.32 12.41
C TYR A 374 6.07 13.67 12.00
#